data_d0b647f49d923d2846b18ef4d8f03a9d
#
_entry.id   d0b647f49d923d2846b18ef4d8f03a9d
#
_cell.length_a   1.000
_cell.length_b   1.000
_cell.length_c   1.000
_cell.angle_alpha   90.00
_cell.angle_beta   90.00
_cell.angle_gamma   90.00
#
_symmetry.space_group_name_H-M   'P 1'
#
loop_
_entity.id
_entity.type
_entity.pdbx_description
1 polymer ?
#
loop_
_entity_poly.entity_id
_entity_poly.type
_entity_poly.pdbx_seq_one_letter_code
_entity_poly.pdbx_strand_id
1 'polypeptide(L)'
;MRYYIADPHFYHNSLNYKMDKRGFESVEAMNEYMLRRWNHKVRMNDEVVILGDLSAGSAEETNRLLDRLNGRLYLILGNHDQFLVDKHYNSARFEWIKPYEELNDNKRKVVLCHYPIMCYNGQYLLDKDGNPRTYMLYGHVHDTHDQRLVEMFREITIRYPSKNPDGEEQKIPSNMINCFCMYSDYEPLTLD
;
A
#
# COMPACT_ATOMS: atom_id res chain seq x y z
N MET A 1 -11.75 4.64 -11.24
CA MET A 1 -10.27 4.67 -11.25
C MET A 1 -9.81 3.77 -10.10
N ARG A 2 -8.59 3.21 -10.13
CA ARG A 2 -8.06 2.42 -9.00
C ARG A 2 -6.89 3.14 -8.36
N TYR A 3 -6.90 3.18 -7.03
CA TYR A 3 -5.90 3.83 -6.20
C TYR A 3 -5.31 2.86 -5.19
N TYR A 4 -4.13 3.18 -4.68
CA TYR A 4 -3.37 2.41 -3.70
C TYR A 4 -2.84 3.33 -2.61
N ILE A 5 -2.84 2.85 -1.37
CA ILE A 5 -2.30 3.53 -0.20
C ILE A 5 -1.93 2.48 0.86
N ALA A 6 -0.91 2.74 1.65
CA ALA A 6 -0.50 1.90 2.76
C ALA A 6 -0.32 2.72 4.05
N ASP A 7 -0.47 2.06 5.17
CA ASP A 7 -0.11 2.57 6.51
C ASP A 7 -0.77 3.92 6.88
N PRO A 8 -2.06 4.16 6.58
CA PRO A 8 -2.70 5.39 7.05
C PRO A 8 -2.71 5.47 8.57
N HIS A 9 -2.89 4.36 9.29
CA HIS A 9 -2.89 4.30 10.76
C HIS A 9 -3.80 5.36 11.39
N PHE A 10 -5.04 5.46 10.93
CA PHE A 10 -6.02 6.29 11.61
C PHE A 10 -6.07 5.97 13.11
N TYR A 11 -6.29 6.95 13.95
CA TYR A 11 -6.33 6.86 15.41
C TYR A 11 -5.00 6.51 16.11
N HIS A 12 -3.88 6.43 15.40
CA HIS A 12 -2.59 6.05 15.97
C HIS A 12 -1.79 7.30 16.42
N ASN A 13 -2.14 7.85 17.57
CA ASN A 13 -1.57 9.11 18.06
C ASN A 13 -0.04 9.12 18.17
N SER A 14 0.57 8.00 18.56
CA SER A 14 2.03 7.98 18.79
C SER A 14 2.86 8.23 17.54
N LEU A 15 2.32 8.03 16.33
CA LEU A 15 3.01 8.33 15.08
C LEU A 15 3.21 9.83 14.83
N ASN A 16 2.47 10.69 15.53
CA ASN A 16 2.66 12.14 15.45
C ASN A 16 4.03 12.60 15.96
N TYR A 17 4.60 11.90 16.93
CA TYR A 17 5.85 12.33 17.59
C TYR A 17 6.92 11.24 17.70
N LYS A 18 6.61 9.98 17.38
CA LYS A 18 7.57 8.87 17.37
C LYS A 18 8.10 8.61 15.95
N MET A 19 7.92 7.39 15.45
CA MET A 19 8.54 6.86 14.22
C MET A 19 8.32 7.77 13.02
N ASP A 20 7.06 8.11 12.69
CA ASP A 20 6.72 8.88 11.49
C ASP A 20 6.90 10.39 11.67
N LYS A 21 6.79 10.90 12.90
CA LYS A 21 6.83 12.34 13.22
C LYS A 21 5.86 13.15 12.37
N ARG A 22 4.60 12.68 12.23
CA ARG A 22 3.56 13.27 11.38
C ARG A 22 3.25 14.74 11.73
N GLY A 23 3.46 15.14 12.99
CA GLY A 23 3.46 16.53 13.42
C GLY A 23 2.09 17.20 13.57
N PHE A 24 1.01 16.44 13.67
CA PHE A 24 -0.32 16.97 13.94
C PHE A 24 -0.50 17.29 15.43
N GLU A 25 -1.30 18.33 15.74
CA GLU A 25 -1.57 18.76 17.11
C GLU A 25 -2.31 17.70 17.94
N SER A 26 -3.15 16.89 17.30
CA SER A 26 -3.89 15.80 17.94
C SER A 26 -4.15 14.66 16.96
N VAL A 27 -4.59 13.50 17.46
CA VAL A 27 -5.00 12.37 16.63
C VAL A 27 -6.25 12.69 15.83
N GLU A 28 -7.15 13.50 16.37
CA GLU A 28 -8.36 13.96 15.69
C GLU A 28 -8.01 14.87 14.51
N ALA A 29 -7.08 15.81 14.70
CA ALA A 29 -6.58 16.69 13.63
C ALA A 29 -5.91 15.87 12.52
N MET A 30 -5.11 14.85 12.87
CA MET A 30 -4.51 13.92 11.94
C MET A 30 -5.59 13.17 11.14
N ASN A 31 -6.55 12.56 11.82
CA ASN A 31 -7.61 11.77 11.17
C ASN A 31 -8.44 12.63 10.20
N GLU A 32 -8.84 13.84 10.62
CA GLU A 32 -9.62 14.75 9.76
C GLU A 32 -8.80 15.25 8.56
N TYR A 33 -7.50 15.47 8.74
CA TYR A 33 -6.62 15.83 7.63
C TYR A 33 -6.55 14.71 6.60
N MET A 34 -6.20 13.49 7.04
CA MET A 34 -6.07 12.33 6.16
C MET A 34 -7.38 12.01 5.44
N LEU A 35 -8.52 12.08 6.15
CA LEU A 35 -9.84 11.88 5.55
C LEU A 35 -10.15 12.92 4.46
N ARG A 36 -9.82 14.20 4.67
CA ARG A 36 -10.00 15.23 3.66
C ARG A 36 -9.13 14.99 2.44
N ARG A 37 -7.85 14.62 2.63
CA ARG A 37 -6.93 14.31 1.53
C ARG A 37 -7.43 13.12 0.72
N TRP A 38 -7.86 12.06 1.39
CA TRP A 38 -8.46 10.90 0.74
C TRP A 38 -9.69 11.29 -0.10
N ASN A 39 -10.67 11.95 0.50
CA ASN A 39 -11.94 12.28 -0.15
C ASN A 39 -11.81 13.39 -1.21
N HIS A 40 -10.77 14.20 -1.15
CA HIS A 40 -10.42 15.13 -2.22
C HIS A 40 -10.02 14.38 -3.50
N LYS A 41 -9.32 13.27 -3.37
CA LYS A 41 -8.79 12.48 -4.48
C LYS A 41 -9.77 11.42 -4.98
N VAL A 42 -10.39 10.69 -4.08
CA VAL A 42 -11.21 9.51 -4.34
C VAL A 42 -12.68 9.87 -4.46
N ARG A 43 -13.35 9.38 -5.50
CA ARG A 43 -14.80 9.51 -5.70
C ARG A 43 -15.52 8.23 -5.28
N MET A 44 -16.84 8.30 -5.10
CA MET A 44 -17.66 7.17 -4.61
C MET A 44 -17.54 5.88 -5.43
N ASN A 45 -17.36 5.98 -6.74
CA ASN A 45 -17.26 4.82 -7.65
C ASN A 45 -15.82 4.37 -7.93
N ASP A 46 -14.83 5.03 -7.35
CA ASP A 46 -13.44 4.63 -7.49
C ASP A 46 -13.13 3.42 -6.61
N GLU A 47 -12.10 2.70 -6.94
CA GLU A 47 -11.58 1.56 -6.17
C GLU A 47 -10.36 2.02 -5.37
N VAL A 48 -10.28 1.65 -4.10
CA VAL A 48 -9.10 1.90 -3.29
C VAL A 48 -8.62 0.61 -2.65
N VAL A 49 -7.40 0.22 -2.98
CA VAL A 49 -6.70 -0.91 -2.35
C VAL A 49 -5.82 -0.36 -1.23
N ILE A 50 -6.16 -0.72 -0.02
CA ILE A 50 -5.41 -0.38 1.19
C ILE A 50 -4.42 -1.52 1.46
N LEU A 51 -3.15 -1.21 1.49
CA LEU A 51 -2.07 -2.19 1.69
C LEU A 51 -1.70 -2.36 3.17
N GLY A 52 -2.74 -2.47 4.01
CA GLY A 52 -2.65 -2.76 5.42
C GLY A 52 -2.49 -1.54 6.33
N ASP A 53 -2.62 -1.82 7.60
CA ASP A 53 -2.46 -0.89 8.71
C ASP A 53 -3.37 0.36 8.58
N LEU A 54 -4.65 0.09 8.28
CA LEU A 54 -5.64 1.14 8.10
C LEU A 54 -5.90 1.92 9.39
N SER A 55 -6.13 1.21 10.50
CA SER A 55 -6.65 1.83 11.72
C SER A 55 -6.14 1.16 12.99
N ALA A 56 -5.70 1.97 13.95
CA ALA A 56 -5.41 1.57 15.33
C ALA A 56 -6.57 1.89 16.30
N GLY A 57 -7.72 2.36 15.79
CA GLY A 57 -8.92 2.63 16.56
C GLY A 57 -9.69 1.37 16.95
N SER A 58 -10.69 1.54 17.82
CA SER A 58 -11.66 0.50 18.11
C SER A 58 -12.46 0.12 16.85
N ALA A 59 -13.20 -0.99 16.91
CA ALA A 59 -14.10 -1.39 15.82
C ALA A 59 -15.14 -0.32 15.50
N GLU A 60 -15.72 0.30 16.52
CA GLU A 60 -16.72 1.35 16.36
C GLU A 60 -16.15 2.63 15.74
N GLU A 61 -14.93 3.02 16.14
CA GLU A 61 -14.23 4.17 15.55
C GLU A 61 -13.90 3.88 14.09
N THR A 62 -13.41 2.68 13.81
CA THR A 62 -13.07 2.26 12.44
C THR A 62 -14.31 2.15 11.57
N ASN A 63 -15.44 1.61 12.07
CA ASN A 63 -16.71 1.61 11.33
C ASN A 63 -17.15 3.03 10.94
N ARG A 64 -17.12 3.98 11.89
CA ARG A 64 -17.45 5.39 11.61
C ARG A 64 -16.51 6.03 10.60
N LEU A 65 -15.22 5.70 10.65
CA LEU A 65 -14.26 6.15 9.65
C LEU A 65 -14.60 5.61 8.27
N LEU A 66 -14.82 4.29 8.16
CA LEU A 66 -15.14 3.62 6.90
C LEU A 66 -16.39 4.19 6.23
N ASP A 67 -17.41 4.59 7.01
CA ASP A 67 -18.63 5.23 6.50
C ASP A 67 -18.35 6.62 5.88
N ARG A 68 -17.25 7.27 6.24
CA ARG A 68 -16.85 8.60 5.76
C ARG A 68 -15.86 8.55 4.60
N LEU A 69 -15.19 7.43 4.36
CA LEU A 69 -14.23 7.27 3.26
C LEU A 69 -14.96 7.04 1.94
N ASN A 70 -14.63 7.81 0.91
CA ASN A 70 -15.11 7.59 -0.44
C ASN A 70 -14.46 6.36 -1.08
N GLY A 71 -15.15 5.77 -2.04
CA GLY A 71 -14.69 4.67 -2.87
C GLY A 71 -15.17 3.29 -2.43
N ARG A 72 -14.99 2.31 -3.29
CA ARG A 72 -15.11 0.87 -2.98
C ARG A 72 -13.80 0.41 -2.38
N LEU A 73 -13.81 -0.14 -1.19
CA LEU A 73 -12.61 -0.41 -0.40
C LEU A 73 -12.21 -1.88 -0.49
N TYR A 74 -10.94 -2.11 -0.63
CA TYR A 74 -10.27 -3.41 -0.67
C TYR A 74 -9.12 -3.39 0.32
N LEU A 75 -8.97 -4.42 1.16
CA LEU A 75 -7.95 -4.43 2.20
C LEU A 75 -6.99 -5.62 2.04
N ILE A 76 -5.71 -5.32 1.92
CA ILE A 76 -4.64 -6.26 2.24
C ILE A 76 -4.37 -6.15 3.74
N LEU A 77 -4.33 -7.30 4.42
CA LEU A 77 -4.16 -7.35 5.88
C LEU A 77 -2.79 -6.81 6.31
N GLY A 78 -2.80 -5.82 7.17
CA GLY A 78 -1.62 -5.35 7.90
C GLY A 78 -1.50 -5.97 9.30
N ASN A 79 -0.37 -5.76 9.96
CA ASN A 79 -0.16 -6.30 11.30
C ASN A 79 -0.83 -5.49 12.41
N HIS A 80 -1.29 -4.27 12.11
CA HIS A 80 -2.01 -3.41 13.06
C HIS A 80 -3.53 -3.35 12.83
N ASP A 81 -4.09 -4.10 11.88
CA ASP A 81 -5.54 -4.13 11.60
C ASP A 81 -6.31 -4.97 12.64
N GLN A 82 -6.06 -4.71 13.95
CA GLN A 82 -6.63 -5.46 15.07
C GLN A 82 -8.15 -5.30 15.19
N PHE A 83 -8.74 -4.23 14.67
CA PHE A 83 -10.18 -4.01 14.65
C PHE A 83 -10.96 -5.13 13.95
N LEU A 84 -10.30 -5.87 13.06
CA LEU A 84 -10.93 -6.94 12.26
C LEU A 84 -11.38 -8.14 13.09
N VAL A 85 -10.77 -8.39 14.26
CA VAL A 85 -11.12 -9.50 15.14
C VAL A 85 -12.15 -9.13 16.21
N ASP A 86 -12.53 -7.87 16.27
CA ASP A 86 -13.57 -7.39 17.19
C ASP A 86 -14.97 -7.74 16.67
N LYS A 87 -15.83 -8.28 17.55
CA LYS A 87 -17.21 -8.68 17.22
C LYS A 87 -18.11 -7.52 16.77
N HIS A 88 -17.75 -6.28 17.08
CA HIS A 88 -18.49 -5.08 16.68
C HIS A 88 -18.05 -4.51 15.33
N TYR A 89 -17.03 -5.11 14.72
CA TYR A 89 -16.59 -4.71 13.40
C TYR A 89 -17.58 -5.13 12.31
N ASN A 90 -17.89 -4.19 11.41
CA ASN A 90 -18.73 -4.43 10.25
C ASN A 90 -17.87 -4.61 8.98
N SER A 91 -17.73 -5.86 8.54
CA SER A 91 -16.94 -6.19 7.34
C SER A 91 -17.59 -5.79 6.01
N ALA A 92 -18.89 -5.42 6.01
CA ALA A 92 -19.64 -5.15 4.79
C ALA A 92 -19.13 -3.95 3.97
N ARG A 93 -18.23 -3.14 4.55
CA ARG A 93 -17.65 -1.97 3.87
C ARG A 93 -16.51 -2.33 2.92
N PHE A 94 -15.89 -3.50 3.09
CA PHE A 94 -14.85 -3.99 2.18
C PHE A 94 -15.42 -4.96 1.15
N GLU A 95 -15.06 -4.77 -0.10
CA GLU A 95 -15.36 -5.71 -1.20
C GLU A 95 -14.64 -7.06 -0.99
N TRP A 96 -13.40 -7.00 -0.47
CA TRP A 96 -12.68 -8.15 0.04
C TRP A 96 -11.58 -7.72 1.05
N ILE A 97 -11.17 -8.70 1.88
CA ILE A 97 -10.05 -8.60 2.81
C ILE A 97 -9.17 -9.82 2.57
N LYS A 98 -7.89 -9.62 2.24
CA LYS A 98 -6.95 -10.70 1.90
C LYS A 98 -5.55 -10.42 2.44
N PRO A 99 -4.74 -11.44 2.76
CA PRO A 99 -3.34 -11.24 3.15
C PRO A 99 -2.42 -10.97 1.96
N TYR A 100 -2.85 -11.37 0.76
CA TYR A 100 -2.13 -11.28 -0.50
C TYR A 100 -3.10 -11.31 -1.67
N GLU A 101 -2.81 -10.57 -2.74
CA GLU A 101 -3.59 -10.62 -3.97
C GLU A 101 -2.71 -10.31 -5.18
N GLU A 102 -3.05 -10.88 -6.33
CA GLU A 102 -2.52 -10.50 -7.63
C GLU A 102 -3.66 -10.05 -8.53
N LEU A 103 -3.55 -8.88 -9.10
CA LEU A 103 -4.57 -8.33 -9.99
C LEU A 103 -3.96 -7.69 -11.23
N ASN A 104 -4.82 -7.38 -12.20
CA ASN A 104 -4.44 -6.57 -13.35
C ASN A 104 -4.93 -5.14 -13.16
N ASP A 105 -4.04 -4.19 -13.38
CA ASP A 105 -4.34 -2.78 -13.43
C ASP A 105 -3.74 -2.15 -14.68
N ASN A 106 -4.58 -1.68 -15.57
CA ASN A 106 -4.21 -1.05 -16.84
C ASN A 106 -3.15 -1.87 -17.62
N LYS A 107 -3.42 -3.18 -17.84
CA LYS A 107 -2.54 -4.15 -18.51
C LYS A 107 -1.23 -4.49 -17.79
N ARG A 108 -1.04 -4.01 -16.58
CA ARG A 108 0.09 -4.37 -15.70
C ARG A 108 -0.39 -5.37 -14.65
N LYS A 109 0.44 -6.33 -14.35
CA LYS A 109 0.22 -7.21 -13.21
C LYS A 109 0.67 -6.47 -11.94
N VAL A 110 -0.16 -6.52 -10.91
CA VAL A 110 0.14 -5.91 -9.61
C VAL A 110 0.08 -6.99 -8.55
N VAL A 111 1.17 -7.16 -7.84
CA VAL A 111 1.28 -8.04 -6.67
C VAL A 111 1.11 -7.18 -5.43
N LEU A 112 0.18 -7.56 -4.56
CA LEU A 112 -0.23 -6.80 -3.39
C LEU A 112 0.06 -7.59 -2.11
N CYS A 113 0.84 -7.03 -1.23
CA CYS A 113 1.11 -7.55 0.10
C CYS A 113 1.44 -6.38 1.02
N HIS A 114 1.07 -6.45 2.29
CA HIS A 114 1.47 -5.43 3.26
C HIS A 114 2.99 -5.38 3.42
N TYR A 115 3.63 -6.55 3.46
CA TYR A 115 5.09 -6.65 3.57
C TYR A 115 5.77 -6.59 2.19
N PRO A 116 6.98 -6.00 2.07
CA PRO A 116 7.76 -6.03 0.83
C PRO A 116 8.21 -7.46 0.49
N ILE A 117 7.77 -7.99 -0.65
CA ILE A 117 8.18 -9.31 -1.15
C ILE A 117 9.34 -9.10 -2.14
N MET A 118 10.55 -9.50 -1.75
CA MET A 118 11.76 -9.28 -2.53
C MET A 118 11.77 -10.02 -3.86
N CYS A 119 11.21 -11.24 -3.90
CA CYS A 119 11.15 -12.09 -5.08
C CYS A 119 9.68 -12.44 -5.38
N TYR A 120 8.96 -11.52 -6.00
CA TYR A 120 7.53 -11.63 -6.27
C TYR A 120 7.22 -12.29 -7.60
N ASN A 121 6.02 -12.82 -7.74
CA ASN A 121 5.58 -13.52 -8.93
C ASN A 121 5.56 -12.60 -10.16
N GLY A 122 6.25 -13.04 -11.23
CA GLY A 122 6.34 -12.29 -12.48
C GLY A 122 7.34 -11.13 -12.47
N GLN A 123 8.21 -11.03 -11.48
CA GLN A 123 9.23 -9.99 -11.34
C GLN A 123 10.08 -9.79 -12.61
N TYR A 124 10.37 -10.89 -13.32
CA TYR A 124 11.25 -10.89 -14.50
C TYR A 124 10.50 -10.76 -15.83
N LEU A 125 9.18 -10.54 -15.80
CA LEU A 125 8.40 -10.40 -17.01
C LEU A 125 8.51 -8.99 -17.59
N LEU A 126 8.93 -8.92 -18.86
CA LEU A 126 9.00 -7.69 -19.63
C LEU A 126 7.93 -7.68 -20.73
N ASP A 127 7.54 -6.52 -21.18
CA ASP A 127 6.78 -6.34 -22.41
C ASP A 127 7.71 -6.37 -23.64
N LYS A 128 7.12 -6.22 -24.83
CA LYS A 128 7.88 -6.22 -26.11
C LYS A 128 8.87 -5.05 -26.24
N ASP A 129 8.69 -4.00 -25.45
CA ASP A 129 9.51 -2.80 -25.45
C ASP A 129 10.57 -2.83 -24.32
N GLY A 130 10.64 -3.95 -23.56
CA GLY A 130 11.59 -4.16 -22.48
C GLY A 130 11.16 -3.54 -21.14
N ASN A 131 9.92 -3.07 -21.02
CA ASN A 131 9.43 -2.52 -19.76
C ASN A 131 8.89 -3.62 -18.84
N PRO A 132 9.06 -3.48 -17.52
CA PRO A 132 8.50 -4.43 -16.57
C PRO A 132 6.98 -4.51 -16.65
N ARG A 133 6.46 -5.74 -16.63
CA ARG A 133 5.02 -6.01 -16.67
C ARG A 133 4.40 -6.20 -15.30
N THR A 134 5.21 -6.39 -14.26
CA THR A 134 4.75 -6.69 -12.91
C THR A 134 5.32 -5.69 -11.92
N TYR A 135 4.46 -5.24 -11.02
CA TYR A 135 4.77 -4.31 -9.95
C TYR A 135 4.41 -4.93 -8.59
N MET A 136 5.30 -4.80 -7.61
CA MET A 136 5.05 -5.20 -6.23
C MET A 136 4.72 -3.94 -5.42
N LEU A 137 3.48 -3.83 -4.90
CA LEU A 137 3.04 -2.74 -4.06
C LEU A 137 2.98 -3.21 -2.60
N TYR A 138 3.53 -2.41 -1.70
CA TYR A 138 3.67 -2.77 -0.29
C TYR A 138 3.56 -1.54 0.63
N GLY A 139 3.50 -1.79 1.93
CA GLY A 139 3.57 -0.86 3.03
C GLY A 139 4.53 -1.35 4.11
N HIS A 140 4.11 -1.26 5.38
CA HIS A 140 4.77 -1.78 6.58
C HIS A 140 6.05 -1.06 7.00
N VAL A 141 6.96 -0.86 6.07
CA VAL A 141 8.31 -0.34 6.37
C VAL A 141 8.36 1.18 6.52
N HIS A 142 7.28 1.89 6.22
CA HIS A 142 7.18 3.36 6.27
C HIS A 142 8.40 4.03 5.59
N ASP A 143 8.89 5.16 6.13
CA ASP A 143 10.15 5.82 5.75
C ASP A 143 11.24 5.50 6.78
N THR A 144 11.57 4.21 6.94
CA THR A 144 12.50 3.75 7.97
C THR A 144 13.77 3.14 7.39
N HIS A 145 14.61 2.59 8.27
CA HIS A 145 15.79 1.80 7.87
C HIS A 145 15.42 0.62 6.95
N ASP A 146 14.27 -0.03 7.21
CA ASP A 146 13.85 -1.20 6.43
C ASP A 146 13.50 -0.82 4.99
N GLN A 147 12.94 0.37 4.75
CA GLN A 147 12.77 0.91 3.39
C GLN A 147 14.10 1.04 2.67
N ARG A 148 15.17 1.48 3.35
CA ARG A 148 16.52 1.56 2.75
C ARG A 148 17.07 0.19 2.38
N LEU A 149 16.78 -0.85 3.16
CA LEU A 149 17.16 -2.24 2.80
C LEU A 149 16.44 -2.71 1.52
N VAL A 150 15.16 -2.36 1.35
CA VAL A 150 14.43 -2.65 0.11
C VAL A 150 15.05 -1.91 -1.09
N GLU A 151 15.42 -0.65 -0.93
CA GLU A 151 16.09 0.13 -1.97
C GLU A 151 17.45 -0.47 -2.35
N MET A 152 18.25 -0.88 -1.38
CA MET A 152 19.52 -1.58 -1.61
C MET A 152 19.30 -2.89 -2.39
N PHE A 153 18.28 -3.67 -2.05
CA PHE A 153 17.92 -4.87 -2.80
C PHE A 153 17.59 -4.56 -4.26
N ARG A 154 16.80 -3.51 -4.51
CA ARG A 154 16.47 -3.05 -5.88
C ARG A 154 17.71 -2.68 -6.66
N GLU A 155 18.67 -1.95 -6.06
CA GLU A 155 19.93 -1.61 -6.68
C GLU A 155 20.79 -2.85 -6.99
N ILE A 156 20.84 -3.81 -6.07
CA ILE A 156 21.58 -5.07 -6.27
C ILE A 156 20.95 -5.84 -7.44
N THR A 157 19.64 -5.92 -7.53
CA THR A 157 18.93 -6.61 -8.62
C THR A 157 19.28 -6.04 -10.00
N ILE A 158 19.48 -4.72 -10.08
CA ILE A 158 19.92 -4.06 -11.33
C ILE A 158 21.40 -4.34 -11.63
N ARG A 159 22.26 -4.42 -10.62
CA ARG A 159 23.72 -4.63 -10.79
C ARG A 159 24.07 -6.06 -11.17
N TYR A 160 23.30 -7.04 -10.70
CA TYR A 160 23.50 -8.46 -10.97
C TYR A 160 22.46 -8.96 -11.97
N PRO A 161 22.75 -8.90 -13.28
CA PRO A 161 21.79 -9.29 -14.29
C PRO A 161 21.46 -10.78 -14.17
N SER A 162 20.21 -11.14 -14.44
CA SER A 162 19.82 -12.51 -14.61
C SER A 162 20.17 -13.01 -16.03
N LYS A 163 20.18 -14.33 -16.24
CA LYS A 163 20.31 -14.89 -17.59
C LYS A 163 18.95 -15.28 -18.12
N ASN A 164 18.69 -14.92 -19.37
CA ASN A 164 17.53 -15.41 -20.10
C ASN A 164 17.69 -16.91 -20.45
N PRO A 165 16.66 -17.60 -20.97
CA PRO A 165 16.77 -19.01 -21.39
C PRO A 165 17.87 -19.29 -22.40
N ASP A 166 18.28 -18.31 -23.20
CA ASP A 166 19.33 -18.42 -24.21
C ASP A 166 20.73 -18.16 -23.62
N GLY A 167 20.82 -17.87 -22.32
CA GLY A 167 22.06 -17.63 -21.59
C GLY A 167 22.59 -16.21 -21.68
N GLU A 168 21.87 -15.30 -22.30
CA GLU A 168 22.27 -13.89 -22.42
C GLU A 168 21.93 -13.12 -21.14
N GLU A 169 22.79 -12.19 -20.75
CA GLU A 169 22.58 -11.34 -19.60
C GLU A 169 21.46 -10.33 -19.84
N GLN A 170 20.50 -10.29 -18.92
CA GLN A 170 19.36 -9.39 -18.96
C GLN A 170 19.26 -8.59 -17.65
N LYS A 171 19.34 -7.28 -17.76
CA LYS A 171 19.09 -6.37 -16.62
C LYS A 171 17.59 -6.18 -16.47
N ILE A 172 17.05 -6.58 -15.33
CA ILE A 172 15.62 -6.47 -15.04
C ILE A 172 15.45 -5.54 -13.84
N PRO A 173 14.81 -4.38 -14.00
CA PRO A 173 14.52 -3.50 -12.89
C PRO A 173 13.53 -4.15 -11.93
N SER A 174 13.79 -4.01 -10.64
CA SER A 174 12.84 -4.40 -9.59
C SER A 174 11.80 -3.29 -9.41
N ASN A 175 10.54 -3.57 -9.71
CA ASN A 175 9.43 -2.63 -9.58
C ASN A 175 8.69 -2.83 -8.26
N MET A 176 9.35 -2.48 -7.18
CA MET A 176 8.76 -2.46 -5.85
C MET A 176 8.40 -1.02 -5.49
N ILE A 177 7.14 -0.78 -5.13
CA ILE A 177 6.60 0.54 -4.83
C ILE A 177 6.09 0.53 -3.39
N ASN A 178 6.70 1.33 -2.54
CA ASN A 178 6.21 1.61 -1.20
C ASN A 178 5.04 2.61 -1.31
N CYS A 179 3.83 2.17 -0.94
CA CYS A 179 2.61 2.97 -0.98
C CYS A 179 2.36 3.73 0.33
N PHE A 180 3.39 3.96 1.14
CA PHE A 180 3.30 4.66 2.40
C PHE A 180 2.60 6.03 2.25
N CYS A 181 1.56 6.24 3.03
CA CYS A 181 0.63 7.37 2.87
C CYS A 181 1.30 8.77 2.96
N MET A 182 2.38 8.91 3.73
CA MET A 182 3.08 10.20 3.84
C MET A 182 3.82 10.60 2.57
N TYR A 183 4.21 9.67 1.71
CA TYR A 183 4.88 10.01 0.44
C TYR A 183 3.97 10.75 -0.54
N SER A 184 2.67 10.65 -0.35
CA SER A 184 1.64 11.28 -1.19
C SER A 184 0.79 12.31 -0.44
N ASP A 185 1.27 12.78 0.69
CA ASP A 185 0.48 13.67 1.56
C ASP A 185 -0.92 13.09 1.84
N TYR A 186 -0.96 11.80 2.17
CA TYR A 186 -2.15 11.01 2.50
C TYR A 186 -3.21 10.88 1.38
N GLU A 187 -2.88 11.22 0.15
CA GLU A 187 -3.74 10.93 -1.01
C GLU A 187 -3.46 9.53 -1.55
N PRO A 188 -4.49 8.70 -1.76
CA PRO A 188 -4.31 7.47 -2.52
C PRO A 188 -3.86 7.76 -3.95
N LEU A 189 -2.86 7.01 -4.46
CA LEU A 189 -2.25 7.23 -5.77
C LEU A 189 -2.65 6.13 -6.77
N THR A 190 -2.72 6.49 -8.05
CA THR A 190 -2.83 5.52 -9.15
C THR A 190 -1.46 4.90 -9.45
N LEU A 191 -1.46 3.82 -10.22
CA LEU A 191 -0.22 3.21 -10.69
C LEU A 191 0.42 4.00 -11.88
N ASP A 192 -0.30 4.95 -12.45
CA ASP A 192 0.14 5.84 -13.55
C ASP A 192 0.78 7.11 -13.05
#